data_da605a2506499bee04009bccc1eff587
#
_entry.id   da605a2506499bee04009bccc1eff587
#
_cell.length_a   1.000
_cell.length_b   1.000
_cell.length_c   1.000
_cell.angle_alpha   90.00
_cell.angle_beta   90.00
_cell.angle_gamma   90.00
#
_symmetry.space_group_name_H-M   'P 1'
#
loop_
_entity.id
_entity.type
_entity.pdbx_description
1 polymer ?
#
loop_
_entity_poly.entity_id
_entity_poly.type
_entity_poly.pdbx_seq_one_letter_code
_entity_poly.pdbx_strand_id
1 'polypeptide(L)'
;MRGSTESLCGTVPTDAAAERLVQSLIDVAGEDQVRTVLLFGSRLVQASPDRFSAYDFVLVVENYRAFYDALVRAGLSRRLPALQAVLNRLLAPNVVAFAPEGWNDVPVAKVMVLEPAALARALSRHAPDHFLKGRLVQRVALLHARDGAAVDWVTGLVTDARNDILRWAGPFLGESFTPAEVALRMLQVSYRGEVRPEAGDRVLDVFESQQPFLSDMLTCVLADAADAGELRLAGGNYQFVRAPSSRQRWSVRLYFARSKLRATARWLKHVVTFENWLDYIAYKVERRMGTRVEITTWERRLPYLLLWPKVVRVLRERPASSRTGAPR
;
A
#
# COMPACT_ATOMS: atom_id res chain seq x y z
N MET A 1 25.76 6.55 10.77
CA MET A 1 25.03 6.36 9.51
C MET A 1 24.57 4.91 9.21
N ARG A 2 24.76 3.93 10.12
CA ARG A 2 24.22 2.56 9.99
C ARG A 2 22.77 2.38 10.50
N GLY A 3 22.20 3.39 11.14
CA GLY A 3 20.84 3.33 11.71
C GLY A 3 19.68 3.51 10.74
N SER A 4 19.91 4.01 9.51
CA SER A 4 18.83 4.38 8.60
C SER A 4 18.20 3.20 7.84
N THR A 5 18.99 2.18 7.51
CA THR A 5 18.48 0.99 6.76
C THR A 5 17.74 0.02 7.69
N GLU A 6 18.20 -0.12 8.94
CA GLU A 6 17.50 -0.86 9.99
C GLU A 6 16.15 -0.20 10.37
N SER A 7 16.05 1.14 10.23
CA SER A 7 14.84 1.93 10.54
C SER A 7 13.69 1.71 9.54
N LEU A 8 13.95 1.31 8.28
CA LEU A 8 12.87 1.03 7.33
C LEU A 8 12.11 -0.25 7.68
N CYS A 9 12.80 -1.24 8.20
CA CYS A 9 12.35 -2.61 8.08
C CYS A 9 12.31 -3.39 9.39
N GLY A 10 13.12 -3.11 10.39
CA GLY A 10 13.43 -4.17 11.34
C GLY A 10 13.84 -5.45 10.58
N THR A 11 14.39 -6.45 11.20
CA THR A 11 14.67 -7.77 10.58
C THR A 11 13.39 -8.34 9.96
N VAL A 12 13.30 -8.28 8.63
CA VAL A 12 12.21 -8.92 7.89
C VAL A 12 12.60 -10.37 7.71
N PRO A 13 11.78 -11.35 8.15
CA PRO A 13 11.99 -12.73 7.77
C PRO A 13 11.95 -12.77 6.24
N THR A 14 13.03 -13.20 5.60
CA THR A 14 13.08 -13.41 4.16
C THR A 14 12.08 -14.50 3.81
N ASP A 15 11.04 -14.15 3.07
CA ASP A 15 10.09 -15.11 2.53
C ASP A 15 10.59 -15.51 1.15
N ALA A 16 11.05 -16.75 1.00
CA ALA A 16 11.57 -17.29 -0.26
C ALA A 16 10.58 -17.14 -1.44
N ALA A 17 9.28 -17.04 -1.17
CA ALA A 17 8.29 -16.80 -2.20
C ALA A 17 8.30 -15.33 -2.65
N ALA A 18 8.50 -14.39 -1.73
CA ALA A 18 8.67 -12.97 -2.07
C ALA A 18 9.94 -12.77 -2.90
N GLU A 19 11.06 -13.41 -2.53
CA GLU A 19 12.33 -13.34 -3.27
C GLU A 19 12.19 -13.87 -4.69
N ARG A 20 11.54 -15.04 -4.88
CA ARG A 20 11.27 -15.59 -6.23
C ARG A 20 10.42 -14.64 -7.07
N LEU A 21 9.38 -14.05 -6.51
CA LEU A 21 8.55 -13.08 -7.22
C LEU A 21 9.33 -11.82 -7.63
N VAL A 22 10.20 -11.33 -6.74
CA VAL A 22 11.08 -10.19 -7.04
C VAL A 22 12.06 -10.55 -8.15
N GLN A 23 12.71 -11.71 -8.08
CA GLN A 23 13.64 -12.16 -9.13
C GLN A 23 12.91 -12.28 -10.47
N SER A 24 11.74 -12.90 -10.50
CA SER A 24 10.92 -12.99 -11.71
C SER A 24 10.52 -11.61 -12.27
N LEU A 25 10.27 -10.62 -11.42
CA LEU A 25 10.01 -9.24 -11.87
C LEU A 25 11.24 -8.61 -12.51
N ILE A 26 12.43 -8.86 -11.95
CA ILE A 26 13.70 -8.35 -12.48
C ILE A 26 14.01 -9.03 -13.81
N ASP A 27 13.85 -10.35 -13.89
CA ASP A 27 14.10 -11.12 -15.12
C ASP A 27 13.21 -10.65 -16.29
N VAL A 28 11.95 -10.33 -16.00
CA VAL A 28 10.99 -9.82 -16.99
C VAL A 28 11.30 -8.38 -17.38
N ALA A 29 11.55 -7.51 -16.41
CA ALA A 29 11.75 -6.08 -16.65
C ALA A 29 13.14 -5.73 -17.18
N GLY A 30 14.16 -6.49 -16.77
CA GLY A 30 15.59 -6.20 -16.93
C GLY A 30 16.15 -5.47 -15.71
N GLU A 31 17.35 -5.82 -15.27
CA GLU A 31 18.02 -5.26 -14.08
C GLU A 31 18.12 -3.73 -14.16
N ASP A 32 18.50 -3.18 -15.32
CA ASP A 32 18.64 -1.74 -15.51
C ASP A 32 17.31 -0.98 -15.42
N GLN A 33 16.17 -1.66 -15.59
CA GLN A 33 14.85 -1.07 -15.52
C GLN A 33 14.29 -1.05 -14.09
N VAL A 34 14.74 -1.95 -13.20
CA VAL A 34 14.25 -2.04 -11.84
C VAL A 34 15.17 -1.27 -10.90
N ARG A 35 14.68 -0.16 -10.34
CA ARG A 35 15.42 0.61 -9.34
C ARG A 35 15.28 0.03 -7.94
N THR A 36 14.03 -0.20 -7.48
CA THR A 36 13.75 -0.74 -6.14
C THR A 36 12.46 -1.54 -6.14
N VAL A 37 12.37 -2.52 -5.24
CA VAL A 37 11.14 -3.26 -4.92
C VAL A 37 10.91 -3.19 -3.41
N LEU A 38 9.77 -2.63 -3.01
CA LEU A 38 9.32 -2.57 -1.62
C LEU A 38 8.17 -3.55 -1.41
N LEU A 39 8.20 -4.29 -0.31
CA LEU A 39 7.07 -5.09 0.19
C LEU A 39 6.36 -4.31 1.30
N PHE A 40 5.03 -4.34 1.29
CA PHE A 40 4.19 -3.81 2.35
C PHE A 40 2.93 -4.68 2.54
N GLY A 41 2.08 -4.31 3.50
CA GLY A 41 0.78 -4.98 3.68
C GLY A 41 0.84 -6.25 4.53
N SER A 42 -0.21 -7.08 4.43
CA SER A 42 -0.47 -8.18 5.36
C SER A 42 0.64 -9.23 5.42
N ARG A 43 1.29 -9.52 4.29
CA ARG A 43 2.40 -10.48 4.23
C ARG A 43 3.63 -10.05 5.04
N LEU A 44 3.80 -8.74 5.25
CA LEU A 44 4.92 -8.21 6.03
C LEU A 44 4.56 -8.05 7.52
N VAL A 45 3.28 -7.85 7.82
CA VAL A 45 2.84 -7.35 9.12
C VAL A 45 2.21 -8.43 9.99
N GLN A 46 1.48 -9.36 9.38
CA GLN A 46 0.78 -10.43 10.10
C GLN A 46 1.71 -11.61 10.38
N ALA A 47 1.71 -12.12 11.61
CA ALA A 47 2.48 -13.31 11.99
C ALA A 47 2.03 -14.58 11.22
N SER A 48 0.75 -14.67 10.88
CA SER A 48 0.17 -15.75 10.08
C SER A 48 -0.70 -15.14 8.98
N PRO A 49 -0.11 -14.62 7.89
CA PRO A 49 -0.89 -14.11 6.77
C PRO A 49 -1.68 -15.25 6.12
N ASP A 50 -2.89 -14.94 5.66
CA ASP A 50 -3.66 -15.88 4.84
C ASP A 50 -2.76 -16.37 3.69
N ARG A 51 -2.60 -17.71 3.59
CA ARG A 51 -1.74 -18.35 2.57
C ARG A 51 -2.08 -17.92 1.14
N PHE A 52 -3.30 -17.44 0.91
CA PHE A 52 -3.80 -16.95 -0.37
C PHE A 52 -3.70 -15.42 -0.52
N SER A 53 -3.17 -14.72 0.48
CA SER A 53 -2.94 -13.29 0.39
C SER A 53 -1.83 -13.01 -0.62
N ALA A 54 -2.10 -12.16 -1.60
CA ALA A 54 -1.08 -11.71 -2.55
C ALA A 54 -0.02 -10.87 -1.84
N TYR A 55 1.20 -10.88 -2.37
CA TYR A 55 2.25 -9.94 -1.97
C TYR A 55 1.95 -8.56 -2.53
N ASP A 56 1.97 -7.55 -1.69
CA ASP A 56 1.75 -6.17 -2.12
C ASP A 56 3.12 -5.49 -2.33
N PHE A 57 3.52 -5.30 -3.60
CA PHE A 57 4.78 -4.67 -3.97
C PHE A 57 4.61 -3.25 -4.48
N VAL A 58 5.58 -2.39 -4.16
CA VAL A 58 5.85 -1.16 -4.90
C VAL A 58 7.10 -1.39 -5.73
N LEU A 59 6.95 -1.39 -7.03
CA LEU A 59 8.02 -1.54 -8.01
C LEU A 59 8.34 -0.17 -8.60
N VAL A 60 9.58 0.25 -8.45
CA VAL A 60 10.10 1.47 -9.08
C VAL A 60 10.89 1.09 -10.31
N VAL A 61 10.40 1.55 -11.47
CA VAL A 61 11.01 1.31 -12.78
C VAL A 61 11.52 2.61 -13.39
N GLU A 62 12.60 2.55 -14.16
CA GLU A 62 13.15 3.74 -14.80
C GLU A 62 12.22 4.31 -15.88
N ASN A 63 11.51 3.44 -16.59
CA ASN A 63 10.60 3.85 -17.65
C ASN A 63 9.36 2.96 -17.72
N TYR A 64 8.17 3.57 -17.59
CA TYR A 64 6.90 2.86 -17.66
C TYR A 64 6.71 2.11 -18.98
N ARG A 65 7.04 2.76 -20.12
CA ARG A 65 6.82 2.18 -21.43
C ARG A 65 7.66 0.91 -21.61
N ALA A 66 8.95 0.99 -21.27
CA ALA A 66 9.85 -0.15 -21.36
C ALA A 66 9.40 -1.32 -20.50
N PHE A 67 8.94 -1.05 -19.26
CA PHE A 67 8.39 -2.06 -18.37
C PHE A 67 7.13 -2.74 -18.94
N TYR A 68 6.16 -1.96 -19.45
CA TYR A 68 4.94 -2.54 -20.03
C TYR A 68 5.20 -3.27 -21.33
N ASP A 69 6.15 -2.82 -22.16
CA ASP A 69 6.61 -3.56 -23.34
C ASP A 69 7.25 -4.91 -22.95
N ALA A 70 8.01 -4.95 -21.84
CA ALA A 70 8.58 -6.18 -21.32
C ALA A 70 7.51 -7.18 -20.84
N LEU A 71 6.48 -6.71 -20.12
CA LEU A 71 5.35 -7.56 -19.72
C LEU A 71 4.62 -8.17 -20.92
N VAL A 72 4.45 -7.40 -22.00
CA VAL A 72 3.80 -7.92 -23.22
C VAL A 72 4.70 -8.94 -23.91
N ARG A 73 6.00 -8.70 -24.03
CA ARG A 73 6.96 -9.67 -24.60
C ARG A 73 7.00 -10.98 -23.80
N ALA A 74 6.89 -10.90 -22.49
CA ALA A 74 6.83 -12.07 -21.62
C ALA A 74 5.46 -12.78 -21.61
N GLY A 75 4.48 -12.29 -22.37
CA GLY A 75 3.13 -12.88 -22.42
C GLY A 75 2.30 -12.64 -21.15
N LEU A 76 2.79 -11.80 -20.22
CA LEU A 76 2.15 -11.49 -18.93
C LEU A 76 1.12 -10.37 -19.04
N SER A 77 1.08 -9.64 -20.15
CA SER A 77 0.07 -8.62 -20.43
C SER A 77 -0.29 -8.61 -21.92
N ARG A 78 -1.55 -8.29 -22.20
CA ARG A 78 -2.08 -8.03 -23.55
C ARG A 78 -2.48 -6.57 -23.74
N ARG A 79 -2.28 -5.73 -22.74
CA ARG A 79 -2.64 -4.30 -22.78
C ARG A 79 -1.63 -3.50 -23.58
N LEU A 80 -2.08 -2.44 -24.23
CA LEU A 80 -1.22 -1.53 -24.98
C LEU A 80 -0.23 -0.81 -24.06
N PRO A 81 1.09 -1.03 -24.19
CA PRO A 81 2.08 -0.46 -23.28
C PRO A 81 2.06 1.08 -23.26
N ALA A 82 1.82 1.73 -24.40
CA ALA A 82 1.71 3.18 -24.48
C ALA A 82 0.55 3.70 -23.63
N LEU A 83 -0.63 3.08 -23.73
CA LEU A 83 -1.80 3.46 -22.95
C LEU A 83 -1.55 3.25 -21.46
N GLN A 84 -0.95 2.12 -21.08
CA GLN A 84 -0.56 1.83 -19.70
C GLN A 84 0.37 2.91 -19.14
N ALA A 85 1.41 3.29 -19.90
CA ALA A 85 2.37 4.31 -19.50
C ALA A 85 1.71 5.69 -19.34
N VAL A 86 0.87 6.10 -20.28
CA VAL A 86 0.14 7.38 -20.23
C VAL A 86 -0.80 7.40 -19.01
N LEU A 87 -1.61 6.38 -18.82
CA LEU A 87 -2.53 6.30 -17.67
C LEU A 87 -1.79 6.25 -16.34
N ASN A 88 -0.59 5.65 -16.30
CA ASN A 88 0.24 5.65 -15.11
C ASN A 88 0.81 7.05 -14.81
N ARG A 89 1.26 7.80 -15.82
CA ARG A 89 1.71 9.20 -15.65
C ARG A 89 0.61 10.12 -15.17
N LEU A 90 -0.61 9.97 -15.70
CA LEU A 90 -1.75 10.80 -15.33
C LEU A 90 -2.23 10.54 -13.90
N LEU A 91 -2.29 9.29 -13.48
CA LEU A 91 -2.85 8.90 -12.17
C LEU A 91 -2.13 7.67 -11.58
N ALA A 92 -0.86 7.84 -11.22
CA ALA A 92 -0.05 6.79 -10.59
C ALA A 92 -0.64 6.32 -9.24
N PRO A 93 -0.35 5.04 -8.87
CA PRO A 93 0.22 3.97 -9.67
C PRO A 93 -0.79 3.23 -10.55
N ASN A 94 -0.32 2.50 -11.57
CA ASN A 94 -1.05 1.34 -12.05
C ASN A 94 -0.76 0.16 -11.12
N VAL A 95 -1.73 -0.73 -11.00
CA VAL A 95 -1.56 -2.00 -10.31
C VAL A 95 -1.56 -3.11 -11.36
N VAL A 96 -0.57 -3.98 -11.29
CA VAL A 96 -0.45 -5.17 -12.15
C VAL A 96 -0.58 -6.39 -11.25
N ALA A 97 -1.40 -7.36 -11.64
CA ALA A 97 -1.36 -8.67 -11.03
C ALA A 97 -0.24 -9.47 -11.69
N PHE A 98 0.73 -9.89 -10.90
CA PHE A 98 1.91 -10.60 -11.36
C PHE A 98 1.87 -12.04 -10.84
N ALA A 99 1.73 -12.98 -11.78
CA ALA A 99 1.68 -14.40 -11.52
C ALA A 99 2.50 -15.12 -12.62
N PRO A 100 3.84 -15.11 -12.53
CA PRO A 100 4.73 -15.60 -13.59
C PRO A 100 4.55 -17.08 -13.88
N GLU A 101 4.20 -17.89 -12.88
CA GLU A 101 3.95 -19.33 -12.99
C GLU A 101 2.46 -19.67 -13.14
N GLY A 102 1.61 -18.68 -13.35
CA GLY A 102 0.15 -18.84 -13.44
C GLY A 102 -0.58 -18.57 -12.13
N TRP A 103 -1.87 -18.95 -12.07
CA TRP A 103 -2.76 -18.62 -10.93
C TRP A 103 -3.02 -19.79 -9.97
N ASN A 104 -2.49 -20.97 -10.28
CA ASN A 104 -2.78 -22.20 -9.54
C ASN A 104 -1.76 -22.44 -8.42
N ASP A 105 -2.19 -22.27 -7.15
CA ASP A 105 -1.44 -22.60 -5.93
C ASP A 105 -0.03 -22.00 -5.77
N VAL A 106 0.32 -21.04 -6.60
CA VAL A 106 1.61 -20.34 -6.58
C VAL A 106 1.48 -18.95 -5.98
N PRO A 107 2.55 -18.40 -5.41
CA PRO A 107 2.57 -17.05 -4.92
C PRO A 107 2.27 -16.04 -6.03
N VAL A 108 1.38 -15.09 -5.76
CA VAL A 108 1.04 -14.00 -6.67
C VAL A 108 1.32 -12.65 -6.03
N ALA A 109 1.67 -11.65 -6.84
CA ALA A 109 1.89 -10.30 -6.37
C ALA A 109 0.93 -9.30 -7.00
N LYS A 110 0.58 -8.27 -6.23
CA LYS A 110 0.02 -7.02 -6.70
C LYS A 110 1.14 -6.00 -6.75
N VAL A 111 1.51 -5.61 -7.93
CA VAL A 111 2.64 -4.74 -8.18
C VAL A 111 2.14 -3.33 -8.51
N MET A 112 2.41 -2.38 -7.63
CA MET A 112 2.19 -0.95 -7.86
C MET A 112 3.39 -0.39 -8.61
N VAL A 113 3.23 -0.07 -9.87
CA VAL A 113 4.32 0.37 -10.76
C VAL A 113 4.46 1.88 -10.73
N LEU A 114 5.67 2.37 -10.47
CA LEU A 114 6.02 3.78 -10.36
C LEU A 114 7.33 4.10 -11.07
N GLU A 115 7.43 5.28 -11.67
CA GLU A 115 8.72 5.90 -12.02
C GLU A 115 9.27 6.65 -10.78
N PRO A 116 10.59 6.87 -10.67
CA PRO A 116 11.22 7.51 -9.50
C PRO A 116 10.59 8.85 -9.12
N ALA A 117 10.34 9.71 -10.09
CA ALA A 117 9.72 11.01 -9.87
C ALA A 117 8.26 10.90 -9.34
N ALA A 118 7.55 9.84 -9.73
CA ALA A 118 6.18 9.60 -9.26
C ALA A 118 6.17 9.15 -7.79
N LEU A 119 7.09 8.26 -7.38
CA LEU A 119 7.25 7.86 -5.98
C LEU A 119 7.68 9.04 -5.11
N ALA A 120 8.70 9.78 -5.53
CA ALA A 120 9.17 10.96 -4.80
C ALA A 120 8.04 11.98 -4.58
N ARG A 121 7.25 12.26 -5.62
CA ARG A 121 6.08 13.14 -5.51
C ARG A 121 5.01 12.59 -4.58
N ALA A 122 4.74 11.27 -4.63
CA ALA A 122 3.71 10.64 -3.80
C ALA A 122 4.07 10.62 -2.31
N LEU A 123 5.35 10.58 -1.96
CA LEU A 123 5.83 10.62 -0.58
C LEU A 123 6.12 12.03 -0.06
N SER A 124 6.26 13.01 -0.96
CA SER A 124 6.57 14.39 -0.58
C SER A 124 5.46 15.03 0.27
N ARG A 125 5.80 16.15 0.94
CA ARG A 125 4.83 16.97 1.68
C ARG A 125 3.74 17.58 0.78
N HIS A 126 3.96 17.64 -0.54
CA HIS A 126 3.02 18.11 -1.56
C HIS A 126 2.38 16.97 -2.36
N ALA A 127 2.32 15.76 -1.76
CA ALA A 127 1.72 14.60 -2.39
C ALA A 127 0.32 14.92 -2.96
N PRO A 128 0.02 14.48 -4.20
CA PRO A 128 -1.27 14.77 -4.82
C PRO A 128 -2.45 14.06 -4.14
N ASP A 129 -2.18 12.93 -3.49
CA ASP A 129 -3.12 12.15 -2.69
C ASP A 129 -2.39 11.31 -1.64
N HIS A 130 -3.14 10.68 -0.74
CA HIS A 130 -2.61 9.94 0.41
C HIS A 130 -2.39 8.45 0.16
N PHE A 131 -2.68 7.97 -1.05
CA PHE A 131 -2.74 6.53 -1.36
C PHE A 131 -1.44 5.77 -1.07
N LEU A 132 -0.30 6.25 -1.57
CA LEU A 132 1.00 5.62 -1.31
C LEU A 132 1.57 6.04 0.04
N LYS A 133 1.45 7.34 0.40
CA LYS A 133 1.95 7.84 1.66
C LYS A 133 1.37 7.07 2.85
N GLY A 134 0.06 6.87 2.91
CA GLY A 134 -0.60 6.13 3.99
C GLY A 134 -0.18 4.66 4.11
N ARG A 135 0.38 4.08 3.05
CA ARG A 135 0.93 2.71 3.06
C ARG A 135 2.39 2.66 3.47
N LEU A 136 3.21 3.54 2.88
CA LEU A 136 4.66 3.47 3.01
C LEU A 136 5.20 4.14 4.28
N VAL A 137 4.41 4.94 5.00
CA VAL A 137 4.76 5.39 6.36
C VAL A 137 4.66 4.27 7.39
N GLN A 138 3.90 3.21 7.11
CA GLN A 138 3.83 1.99 7.93
C GLN A 138 5.08 1.13 7.74
N ARG A 139 5.06 -0.09 8.28
CA ARG A 139 6.15 -1.05 8.09
C ARG A 139 6.27 -1.43 6.61
N VAL A 140 7.46 -1.27 6.05
CA VAL A 140 7.82 -1.65 4.68
C VAL A 140 9.15 -2.38 4.69
N ALA A 141 9.37 -3.29 3.73
CA ALA A 141 10.62 -3.99 3.53
C ALA A 141 11.19 -3.65 2.15
N LEU A 142 12.47 -3.32 2.09
CA LEU A 142 13.21 -3.19 0.83
C LEU A 142 13.70 -4.58 0.44
N LEU A 143 13.10 -5.18 -0.60
CA LEU A 143 13.46 -6.52 -1.09
C LEU A 143 14.52 -6.48 -2.18
N HIS A 144 14.58 -5.38 -2.94
CA HIS A 144 15.59 -5.16 -3.96
C HIS A 144 15.90 -3.68 -4.11
N ALA A 145 17.18 -3.39 -4.31
CA ALA A 145 17.66 -2.11 -4.80
C ALA A 145 18.81 -2.36 -5.76
N ARG A 146 18.81 -1.68 -6.90
CA ARG A 146 19.83 -1.85 -7.95
C ARG A 146 21.25 -1.53 -7.45
N ASP A 147 21.37 -0.53 -6.58
CA ASP A 147 22.63 -0.03 -6.05
C ASP A 147 22.43 0.67 -4.69
N GLY A 148 23.54 1.02 -4.03
CA GLY A 148 23.52 1.74 -2.76
C GLY A 148 22.83 3.10 -2.84
N ALA A 149 22.95 3.81 -3.95
CA ALA A 149 22.29 5.09 -4.15
C ALA A 149 20.75 4.93 -4.22
N ALA A 150 20.27 3.83 -4.79
CA ALA A 150 18.84 3.49 -4.78
C ALA A 150 18.32 3.15 -3.37
N VAL A 151 19.15 2.50 -2.53
CA VAL A 151 18.86 2.26 -1.10
C VAL A 151 18.71 3.60 -0.37
N ASP A 152 19.71 4.46 -0.45
CA ASP A 152 19.72 5.75 0.25
C ASP A 152 18.55 6.63 -0.21
N TRP A 153 18.30 6.67 -1.51
CA TRP A 153 17.21 7.43 -2.09
C TRP A 153 15.83 6.99 -1.57
N VAL A 154 15.50 5.69 -1.63
CA VAL A 154 14.18 5.21 -1.20
C VAL A 154 14.01 5.30 0.31
N THR A 155 15.07 5.05 1.07
CA THR A 155 15.10 5.21 2.53
C THR A 155 14.84 6.65 2.93
N GLY A 156 15.51 7.61 2.28
CA GLY A 156 15.29 9.04 2.50
C GLY A 156 13.84 9.44 2.24
N LEU A 157 13.25 8.99 1.12
CA LEU A 157 11.85 9.31 0.80
C LEU A 157 10.87 8.79 1.85
N VAL A 158 11.07 7.57 2.34
CA VAL A 158 10.19 6.99 3.37
C VAL A 158 10.37 7.70 4.70
N THR A 159 11.60 8.03 5.08
CA THR A 159 11.92 8.79 6.29
C THR A 159 11.28 10.18 6.25
N ASP A 160 11.42 10.91 5.15
CA ASP A 160 10.79 12.23 4.98
C ASP A 160 9.25 12.14 5.06
N ALA A 161 8.66 11.08 4.50
CA ALA A 161 7.22 10.87 4.58
C ALA A 161 6.75 10.57 6.02
N ARG A 162 7.56 9.88 6.83
CA ARG A 162 7.31 9.61 8.26
C ARG A 162 7.44 10.89 9.10
N ASN A 163 8.46 11.69 8.85
CA ASN A 163 8.64 12.99 9.53
C ASN A 163 7.51 13.98 9.21
N ASP A 164 6.83 13.82 8.07
CA ASP A 164 5.66 14.64 7.68
C ASP A 164 4.33 14.20 8.37
N ILE A 165 4.33 13.13 9.19
CA ILE A 165 3.10 12.57 9.81
C ILE A 165 2.37 13.62 10.64
N LEU A 166 3.05 14.38 11.47
CA LEU A 166 2.43 15.39 12.34
C LEU A 166 1.70 16.48 11.54
N ARG A 167 2.14 16.81 10.35
CA ARG A 167 1.50 17.82 9.50
C ARG A 167 0.09 17.43 9.08
N TRP A 168 -0.16 16.14 8.79
CA TRP A 168 -1.46 15.68 8.29
C TRP A 168 -2.27 14.88 9.32
N ALA A 169 -1.66 14.23 10.31
CA ALA A 169 -2.34 13.56 11.41
C ALA A 169 -2.54 14.49 12.61
N GLY A 170 -1.61 15.39 12.87
CA GLY A 170 -1.61 16.32 14.01
C GLY A 170 -2.90 17.12 14.18
N PRO A 171 -3.52 17.68 13.11
CA PRO A 171 -4.80 18.38 13.23
C PRO A 171 -5.98 17.57 13.81
N PHE A 172 -5.82 16.25 13.94
CA PHE A 172 -6.81 15.32 14.48
C PHE A 172 -6.43 14.75 15.86
N LEU A 173 -5.29 15.16 16.40
CA LEU A 173 -4.85 14.79 17.75
C LEU A 173 -5.50 15.68 18.81
N GLY A 174 -5.50 15.20 20.06
CA GLY A 174 -5.89 15.97 21.23
C GLY A 174 -4.84 17.00 21.64
N GLU A 175 -5.06 17.67 22.78
CA GLU A 175 -4.10 18.63 23.35
C GLU A 175 -2.82 17.95 23.82
N SER A 176 -2.94 16.72 24.31
CA SER A 176 -1.84 15.88 24.77
C SER A 176 -1.96 14.51 24.15
N PHE A 177 -0.86 13.88 23.75
CA PHE A 177 -0.86 12.60 23.05
C PHE A 177 0.45 11.84 23.26
N THR A 178 0.33 10.52 23.15
CA THR A 178 1.43 9.54 23.17
C THR A 178 1.80 9.09 21.74
N PRO A 179 2.98 8.47 21.51
CA PRO A 179 3.32 7.85 20.25
C PRO A 179 2.26 6.85 19.75
N ALA A 180 1.69 6.03 20.65
CA ALA A 180 0.65 5.06 20.32
C ALA A 180 -0.65 5.73 19.83
N GLU A 181 -1.06 6.83 20.45
CA GLU A 181 -2.24 7.61 20.02
C GLU A 181 -2.01 8.26 18.65
N VAL A 182 -0.79 8.74 18.38
CA VAL A 182 -0.43 9.26 17.05
C VAL A 182 -0.49 8.13 16.03
N ALA A 183 0.03 6.93 16.33
CA ALA A 183 -0.02 5.76 15.46
C ALA A 183 -1.47 5.38 15.11
N LEU A 184 -2.32 5.25 16.12
CA LEU A 184 -3.73 4.92 15.91
C LEU A 184 -4.44 6.00 15.09
N ARG A 185 -4.19 7.28 15.40
CA ARG A 185 -4.78 8.39 14.65
C ARG A 185 -4.30 8.46 13.22
N MET A 186 -3.01 8.24 12.99
CA MET A 186 -2.39 8.14 11.67
C MET A 186 -3.10 7.08 10.81
N LEU A 187 -3.30 5.88 11.35
CA LEU A 187 -4.01 4.80 10.65
C LEU A 187 -5.47 5.16 10.38
N GLN A 188 -6.20 5.65 11.40
CA GLN A 188 -7.61 6.05 11.26
C GLN A 188 -7.82 7.08 10.14
N VAL A 189 -6.97 8.11 10.10
CA VAL A 189 -7.06 9.19 9.11
C VAL A 189 -6.70 8.66 7.71
N SER A 190 -5.67 7.82 7.61
CA SER A 190 -5.26 7.19 6.35
C SER A 190 -6.37 6.30 5.77
N TYR A 191 -6.98 5.47 6.60
CA TYR A 191 -8.07 4.57 6.16
C TYR A 191 -9.35 5.32 5.79
N ARG A 192 -9.70 6.41 6.48
CA ARG A 192 -10.83 7.27 6.10
C ARG A 192 -10.62 8.00 4.78
N GLY A 193 -9.38 8.27 4.41
CA GLY A 193 -9.00 8.88 3.13
C GLY A 193 -9.09 7.95 1.93
N GLU A 194 -9.34 6.65 2.15
CA GLU A 194 -9.48 5.65 1.10
C GLU A 194 -10.93 5.14 0.98
N VAL A 195 -11.28 4.63 -0.20
CA VAL A 195 -12.56 3.95 -0.43
C VAL A 195 -12.41 2.48 -0.03
N ARG A 196 -12.57 2.18 1.27
CA ARG A 196 -12.55 0.80 1.78
C ARG A 196 -13.85 0.49 2.54
N PRO A 197 -14.53 -0.63 2.23
CA PRO A 197 -15.77 -1.00 2.92
C PRO A 197 -15.58 -1.54 4.36
N GLU A 198 -14.33 -1.77 4.82
CA GLU A 198 -14.02 -2.50 6.06
C GLU A 198 -13.30 -1.61 7.11
N ALA A 199 -13.69 -0.35 7.28
CA ALA A 199 -12.81 0.67 7.89
C ALA A 199 -12.67 0.62 9.43
N GLY A 200 -13.55 0.00 10.19
CA GLY A 200 -13.57 0.12 11.66
C GLY A 200 -12.64 -0.87 12.36
N ASP A 201 -12.99 -2.13 12.33
CA ASP A 201 -12.29 -3.19 13.10
C ASP A 201 -10.88 -3.45 12.55
N ARG A 202 -10.70 -3.34 11.23
CA ARG A 202 -9.41 -3.57 10.58
C ARG A 202 -8.32 -2.55 10.96
N VAL A 203 -8.67 -1.34 11.35
CA VAL A 203 -7.67 -0.34 11.79
C VAL A 203 -7.04 -0.76 13.10
N LEU A 204 -7.81 -1.33 14.01
CA LEU A 204 -7.30 -1.86 15.28
C LEU A 204 -6.41 -3.07 15.04
N ASP A 205 -6.85 -4.04 14.23
CA ASP A 205 -6.03 -5.21 13.86
C ASP A 205 -4.67 -4.80 13.27
N VAL A 206 -4.69 -3.81 12.36
CA VAL A 206 -3.46 -3.29 11.74
C VAL A 206 -2.60 -2.55 12.75
N PHE A 207 -3.20 -1.81 13.68
CA PHE A 207 -2.47 -1.13 14.76
C PHE A 207 -1.81 -2.17 15.67
N GLU A 208 -2.55 -3.13 16.18
CA GLU A 208 -2.05 -4.16 17.09
C GLU A 208 -0.90 -4.98 16.46
N SER A 209 -1.05 -5.35 15.19
CA SER A 209 -0.03 -6.13 14.48
C SER A 209 1.27 -5.37 14.21
N GLN A 210 1.27 -4.03 14.28
CA GLN A 210 2.43 -3.18 14.03
C GLN A 210 2.80 -2.29 15.23
N GLN A 211 2.11 -2.43 16.35
CA GLN A 211 2.23 -1.51 17.49
C GLN A 211 3.69 -1.27 17.94
N PRO A 212 4.56 -2.30 18.11
CA PRO A 212 5.94 -2.05 18.51
C PRO A 212 6.68 -1.18 17.51
N PHE A 213 6.62 -1.54 16.22
CA PHE A 213 7.28 -0.80 15.15
C PHE A 213 6.76 0.65 15.05
N LEU A 214 5.43 0.84 15.07
CA LEU A 214 4.83 2.18 14.95
C LEU A 214 5.15 3.06 16.16
N SER A 215 5.17 2.47 17.36
CA SER A 215 5.51 3.20 18.59
C SER A 215 6.96 3.65 18.58
N ASP A 216 7.89 2.78 18.21
CA ASP A 216 9.32 3.11 18.14
C ASP A 216 9.59 4.18 17.08
N MET A 217 9.06 4.00 15.88
CA MET A 217 9.18 4.95 14.78
C MET A 217 8.62 6.33 15.16
N LEU A 218 7.43 6.37 15.77
CA LEU A 218 6.81 7.64 16.16
C LEU A 218 7.50 8.26 17.38
N THR A 219 8.08 7.48 18.27
CA THR A 219 8.91 8.04 19.36
C THR A 219 10.06 8.84 18.77
N CYS A 220 10.74 8.35 17.75
CA CYS A 220 11.80 9.10 17.06
C CYS A 220 11.25 10.37 16.38
N VAL A 221 10.14 10.25 15.61
CA VAL A 221 9.52 11.40 14.92
C VAL A 221 9.06 12.48 15.92
N LEU A 222 8.51 12.10 17.06
CA LEU A 222 8.06 13.05 18.08
C LEU A 222 9.23 13.68 18.83
N ALA A 223 10.31 12.93 19.06
CA ALA A 223 11.54 13.48 19.64
C ALA A 223 12.16 14.52 18.72
N ASP A 224 12.31 14.21 17.41
CA ASP A 224 12.82 15.17 16.42
C ASP A 224 11.96 16.44 16.36
N ALA A 225 10.62 16.29 16.43
CA ALA A 225 9.73 17.44 16.45
C ALA A 225 9.80 18.25 17.77
N ALA A 226 10.12 17.60 18.89
CA ALA A 226 10.35 18.29 20.16
C ALA A 226 11.69 19.06 20.12
N ASP A 227 12.75 18.46 19.58
CA ASP A 227 14.06 19.12 19.40
C ASP A 227 13.96 20.30 18.43
N ALA A 228 13.08 20.23 17.42
CA ALA A 228 12.76 21.33 16.53
C ALA A 228 11.86 22.41 17.18
N GLY A 229 11.41 22.23 18.42
CA GLY A 229 10.55 23.17 19.13
C GLY A 229 9.09 23.20 18.67
N GLU A 230 8.64 22.20 17.89
CA GLU A 230 7.24 22.06 17.47
C GLU A 230 6.38 21.43 18.56
N LEU A 231 6.98 20.55 19.37
CA LEU A 231 6.36 19.85 20.49
C LEU A 231 7.08 20.17 21.81
N ARG A 232 6.40 19.92 22.90
CA ARG A 232 6.98 19.87 24.25
C ARG A 232 6.56 18.58 24.95
N LEU A 233 7.44 18.04 25.79
CA LEU A 233 7.13 16.93 26.66
C LEU A 233 6.59 17.44 27.99
N ALA A 234 5.41 17.01 28.39
CA ALA A 234 4.77 17.38 29.62
C ALA A 234 4.07 16.17 30.26
N GLY A 235 4.52 15.78 31.47
CA GLY A 235 3.94 14.63 32.18
C GLY A 235 4.04 13.30 31.43
N GLY A 236 5.10 13.10 30.63
CA GLY A 236 5.31 11.88 29.83
C GLY A 236 4.55 11.86 28.49
N ASN A 237 3.77 12.89 28.19
CA ASN A 237 3.03 13.04 26.93
C ASN A 237 3.58 14.22 26.12
N TYR A 238 3.38 14.16 24.80
CA TYR A 238 3.70 15.26 23.90
C TYR A 238 2.53 16.24 23.76
N GLN A 239 2.84 17.50 23.60
CA GLN A 239 1.88 18.57 23.35
C GLN A 239 2.42 19.49 22.27
N PHE A 240 1.55 20.03 21.41
CA PHE A 240 1.95 21.06 20.47
C PHE A 240 2.32 22.35 21.20
N VAL A 241 3.48 22.93 20.86
CA VAL A 241 3.86 24.29 21.33
C VAL A 241 2.89 25.32 20.75
N ARG A 242 2.47 25.12 19.50
CA ARG A 242 1.39 25.88 18.85
C ARG A 242 0.37 24.92 18.28
N ALA A 243 -0.84 24.92 18.86
CA ALA A 243 -1.91 24.06 18.38
C ALA A 243 -2.21 24.28 16.88
N PRO A 244 -2.54 23.21 16.13
CA PRO A 244 -2.89 23.32 14.72
C PRO A 244 -4.04 24.30 14.50
N SER A 245 -3.83 25.30 13.63
CA SER A 245 -4.81 26.34 13.34
C SER A 245 -6.04 25.78 12.60
N SER A 246 -7.16 26.50 12.64
CA SER A 246 -8.36 26.15 11.86
C SER A 246 -8.05 26.06 10.35
N ARG A 247 -7.17 26.94 9.84
CA ARG A 247 -6.72 26.90 8.44
C ARG A 247 -5.98 25.61 8.12
N GLN A 248 -5.09 25.12 8.99
CA GLN A 248 -4.41 23.84 8.81
C GLN A 248 -5.41 22.69 8.83
N ARG A 249 -6.36 22.66 9.76
CA ARG A 249 -7.43 21.64 9.83
C ARG A 249 -8.24 21.59 8.53
N TRP A 250 -8.61 22.74 7.98
CA TRP A 250 -9.33 22.85 6.71
C TRP A 250 -8.48 22.36 5.53
N SER A 251 -7.22 22.79 5.44
CA SER A 251 -6.29 22.36 4.40
C SER A 251 -6.12 20.83 4.37
N VAL A 252 -5.97 20.21 5.54
CA VAL A 252 -5.84 18.75 5.63
C VAL A 252 -7.14 18.04 5.27
N ARG A 253 -8.31 18.56 5.68
CA ARG A 253 -9.61 18.01 5.26
C ARG A 253 -9.77 18.05 3.74
N LEU A 254 -9.41 19.17 3.11
CA LEU A 254 -9.45 19.33 1.65
C LEU A 254 -8.48 18.37 0.95
N TYR A 255 -7.27 18.20 1.51
CA TYR A 255 -6.30 17.21 1.02
C TYR A 255 -6.89 15.79 1.03
N PHE A 256 -7.53 15.35 2.11
CA PHE A 256 -8.16 14.02 2.18
C PHE A 256 -9.39 13.89 1.28
N ALA A 257 -10.20 14.94 1.13
CA ALA A 257 -11.32 14.94 0.18
C ALA A 257 -10.82 14.77 -1.28
N ARG A 258 -9.78 15.51 -1.65
CA ARG A 258 -9.09 15.35 -2.95
C ARG A 258 -8.47 13.97 -3.12
N SER A 259 -7.84 13.44 -2.06
CA SER A 259 -7.27 12.09 -2.06
C SER A 259 -8.35 11.04 -2.34
N LYS A 260 -9.50 11.15 -1.69
CA LYS A 260 -10.64 10.23 -1.92
C LYS A 260 -11.17 10.31 -3.36
N LEU A 261 -11.28 11.51 -3.93
CA LEU A 261 -11.70 11.69 -5.33
C LEU A 261 -10.69 11.02 -6.29
N ARG A 262 -9.38 11.24 -6.07
CA ARG A 262 -8.33 10.60 -6.87
C ARG A 262 -8.31 9.09 -6.70
N ALA A 263 -8.56 8.57 -5.49
CA ALA A 263 -8.68 7.14 -5.23
C ALA A 263 -9.84 6.52 -6.01
N THR A 264 -11.01 7.19 -6.06
CA THR A 264 -12.16 6.78 -6.86
C THR A 264 -11.82 6.77 -8.36
N ALA A 265 -11.20 7.83 -8.86
CA ALA A 265 -10.75 7.90 -10.26
C ALA A 265 -9.72 6.81 -10.61
N ARG A 266 -8.81 6.48 -9.67
CA ARG A 266 -7.86 5.38 -9.83
C ARG A 266 -8.56 4.03 -9.89
N TRP A 267 -9.62 3.86 -9.12
CA TRP A 267 -10.42 2.64 -9.16
C TRP A 267 -11.05 2.42 -10.54
N LEU A 268 -11.64 3.48 -11.12
CA LEU A 268 -12.14 3.44 -12.51
C LEU A 268 -11.03 3.13 -13.53
N LYS A 269 -9.85 3.73 -13.35
CA LYS A 269 -8.69 3.44 -14.21
C LYS A 269 -8.26 1.97 -14.13
N HIS A 270 -8.29 1.34 -12.95
CA HIS A 270 -7.91 -0.06 -12.76
C HIS A 270 -8.72 -1.02 -13.64
N VAL A 271 -9.94 -0.68 -13.96
CA VAL A 271 -10.77 -1.38 -14.94
C VAL A 271 -10.08 -1.57 -16.28
N VAL A 272 -9.37 -0.53 -16.71
CA VAL A 272 -8.67 -0.51 -18.01
C VAL A 272 -7.24 -1.04 -17.88
N THR A 273 -6.58 -0.80 -16.76
CA THR A 273 -5.15 -1.07 -16.59
C THR A 273 -4.83 -2.39 -15.88
N PHE A 274 -5.74 -2.89 -15.04
CA PHE A 274 -5.53 -4.12 -14.28
C PHE A 274 -6.00 -5.31 -15.12
N GLU A 275 -5.07 -5.93 -15.81
CA GLU A 275 -5.31 -7.16 -16.54
C GLU A 275 -5.46 -8.33 -15.56
N ASN A 276 -6.32 -9.30 -15.92
CA ASN A 276 -6.58 -10.49 -15.10
C ASN A 276 -7.18 -10.19 -13.70
N TRP A 277 -7.72 -8.98 -13.49
CA TRP A 277 -8.39 -8.64 -12.23
C TRP A 277 -9.57 -9.60 -11.93
N LEU A 278 -10.24 -10.08 -12.97
CA LEU A 278 -11.32 -11.06 -12.86
C LEU A 278 -10.78 -12.41 -12.38
N ASP A 279 -9.68 -12.88 -12.95
CA ASP A 279 -9.06 -14.14 -12.57
C ASP A 279 -8.52 -14.05 -11.13
N TYR A 280 -7.95 -12.89 -10.78
CA TYR A 280 -7.53 -12.62 -9.40
C TYR A 280 -8.72 -12.59 -8.42
N ILE A 281 -9.85 -11.99 -8.79
CA ILE A 281 -11.04 -11.98 -7.94
C ILE A 281 -11.67 -13.37 -7.87
N ALA A 282 -11.79 -14.08 -9.00
CA ALA A 282 -12.29 -15.45 -9.03
C ALA A 282 -11.45 -16.34 -8.13
N TYR A 283 -10.14 -16.31 -8.29
CA TYR A 283 -9.19 -17.00 -7.43
C TYR A 283 -9.43 -16.71 -5.94
N LYS A 284 -9.57 -15.43 -5.59
CA LYS A 284 -9.80 -15.02 -4.20
C LYS A 284 -11.15 -15.48 -3.65
N VAL A 285 -12.19 -15.46 -4.47
CA VAL A 285 -13.54 -15.92 -4.09
C VAL A 285 -13.58 -17.45 -3.96
N GLU A 286 -13.02 -18.16 -4.94
CA GLU A 286 -12.93 -19.64 -4.92
C GLU A 286 -12.23 -20.13 -3.65
N ARG A 287 -11.11 -19.50 -3.30
CA ARG A 287 -10.33 -19.85 -2.11
C ARG A 287 -11.02 -19.52 -0.80
N ARG A 288 -11.83 -18.45 -0.78
CA ARG A 288 -12.54 -18.03 0.44
C ARG A 288 -13.84 -18.81 0.66
N MET A 289 -14.50 -19.23 -0.41
CA MET A 289 -15.80 -19.88 -0.37
C MET A 289 -15.75 -21.39 -0.65
N GLY A 290 -14.58 -21.91 -1.11
CA GLY A 290 -14.45 -23.30 -1.52
C GLY A 290 -15.24 -23.68 -2.78
N THR A 291 -15.82 -22.69 -3.46
CA THR A 291 -16.68 -22.91 -4.64
C THR A 291 -16.02 -22.32 -5.87
N ARG A 292 -15.87 -23.12 -6.93
CA ARG A 292 -15.30 -22.68 -8.19
C ARG A 292 -16.18 -21.65 -8.88
N VAL A 293 -15.59 -20.50 -9.28
CA VAL A 293 -16.30 -19.41 -9.96
C VAL A 293 -15.94 -19.43 -11.44
N GLU A 294 -16.79 -20.05 -12.25
CA GLU A 294 -16.62 -20.03 -13.70
C GLU A 294 -17.02 -18.67 -14.26
N ILE A 295 -16.09 -18.02 -14.96
CA ILE A 295 -16.29 -16.75 -15.65
C ILE A 295 -16.36 -17.04 -17.16
N THR A 296 -17.52 -16.81 -17.74
CA THR A 296 -17.74 -17.03 -19.19
C THR A 296 -17.03 -15.97 -20.04
N THR A 297 -16.83 -16.27 -21.33
CA THR A 297 -16.18 -15.34 -22.28
C THR A 297 -16.94 -14.00 -22.41
N TRP A 298 -18.28 -14.02 -22.31
CA TRP A 298 -19.09 -12.82 -22.35
C TRP A 298 -18.96 -11.98 -21.07
N GLU A 299 -18.89 -12.62 -19.91
CA GLU A 299 -18.63 -11.95 -18.63
C GLU A 299 -17.23 -11.30 -18.59
N ARG A 300 -16.24 -11.92 -19.26
CA ARG A 300 -14.91 -11.32 -19.43
C ARG A 300 -14.93 -10.08 -20.32
N ARG A 301 -15.82 -10.03 -21.32
CA ARG A 301 -15.93 -8.88 -22.23
C ARG A 301 -16.71 -7.71 -21.62
N LEU A 302 -17.75 -7.99 -20.85
CA LEU A 302 -18.65 -7.00 -20.25
C LEU A 302 -18.80 -7.24 -18.73
N PRO A 303 -17.71 -7.22 -17.96
CA PRO A 303 -17.70 -7.64 -16.56
C PRO A 303 -18.64 -6.80 -15.69
N TYR A 304 -18.75 -5.52 -15.96
CA TYR A 304 -19.57 -4.58 -15.16
C TYR A 304 -21.08 -4.77 -15.33
N LEU A 305 -21.51 -5.35 -16.45
CA LEU A 305 -22.92 -5.61 -16.72
C LEU A 305 -23.30 -7.04 -16.32
N LEU A 306 -22.45 -8.02 -16.63
CA LEU A 306 -22.81 -9.43 -16.55
C LEU A 306 -22.39 -10.12 -15.24
N LEU A 307 -21.37 -9.60 -14.54
CA LEU A 307 -20.93 -10.18 -13.27
C LEU A 307 -21.74 -9.72 -12.05
N TRP A 308 -22.52 -8.67 -12.19
CA TRP A 308 -23.29 -8.12 -11.07
C TRP A 308 -24.16 -9.14 -10.32
N PRO A 309 -24.88 -10.06 -10.99
CA PRO A 309 -25.65 -11.12 -10.31
C PRO A 309 -24.76 -12.06 -9.48
N LYS A 310 -23.56 -12.42 -9.99
CA LYS A 310 -22.59 -13.26 -9.27
C LYS A 310 -22.00 -12.52 -8.07
N VAL A 311 -21.66 -11.25 -8.23
CA VAL A 311 -21.16 -10.39 -7.14
C VAL A 311 -22.22 -10.28 -6.02
N VAL A 312 -23.48 -10.05 -6.37
CA VAL A 312 -24.59 -10.00 -5.39
C VAL A 312 -24.75 -11.34 -4.68
N ARG A 313 -24.66 -12.47 -5.41
CA ARG A 313 -24.72 -13.81 -4.82
C ARG A 313 -23.59 -14.01 -3.82
N VAL A 314 -22.34 -13.74 -4.20
CA VAL A 314 -21.14 -13.86 -3.33
C VAL A 314 -21.26 -12.96 -2.10
N LEU A 315 -21.82 -11.76 -2.24
CA LEU A 315 -22.04 -10.85 -1.11
C LEU A 315 -23.15 -11.33 -0.16
N ARG A 316 -24.16 -12.04 -0.67
CA ARG A 316 -25.24 -12.61 0.14
C ARG A 316 -24.83 -13.91 0.83
N GLU A 317 -24.00 -14.72 0.18
CA GLU A 317 -23.48 -16.00 0.70
C GLU A 317 -22.25 -15.82 1.61
N ARG A 318 -22.04 -14.64 2.21
CA ARG A 318 -20.97 -14.44 3.19
C ARG A 318 -21.12 -15.50 4.28
N PRO A 319 -20.11 -16.35 4.52
CA PRO A 319 -20.14 -17.22 5.69
C PRO A 319 -20.26 -16.32 6.93
N ALA A 320 -21.24 -16.61 7.77
CA ALA A 320 -21.36 -15.99 9.07
C ALA A 320 -19.98 -16.11 9.74
N SER A 321 -19.41 -14.98 10.15
CA SER A 321 -18.14 -14.96 10.87
C SER A 321 -18.17 -16.08 11.90
N SER A 322 -17.23 -17.01 11.82
CA SER A 322 -17.01 -18.02 12.83
C SER A 322 -16.63 -17.30 14.14
N ARG A 323 -17.63 -16.92 14.91
CA ARG A 323 -17.49 -16.74 16.34
C ARG A 323 -17.22 -18.14 16.90
N THR A 324 -15.98 -18.56 16.85
CA THR A 324 -15.50 -19.70 17.63
C THR A 324 -15.64 -19.29 19.09
N GLY A 325 -16.63 -19.90 19.73
CA GLY A 325 -16.88 -19.76 21.15
C GLY A 325 -15.64 -20.21 21.92
N ALA A 326 -15.25 -19.42 22.90
CA ALA A 326 -14.39 -19.86 23.98
C ALA A 326 -15.14 -20.96 24.75
N PRO A 327 -14.51 -22.09 25.07
CA PRO A 327 -15.08 -23.04 26.02
C PRO A 327 -15.02 -22.42 27.43
N ARG A 328 -16.08 -22.62 28.18
CA ARG A 328 -16.23 -22.29 29.62
C ARG A 328 -15.18 -23.01 30.48
#